data_6c0fe9faa26d04ba6460be3466a58f3e
#
_entry.id   6c0fe9faa26d04ba6460be3466a58f3e
#
_cell.length_a   1.000
_cell.length_b   1.000
_cell.length_c   1.000
_cell.angle_alpha   90.00
_cell.angle_beta   90.00
_cell.angle_gamma   90.00
#
_symmetry.space_group_name_H-M   'P 1'
#
loop_
_entity.id
_entity.type
_entity.pdbx_description
1 polymer ?
#
loop_
_entity_poly.entity_id
_entity_poly.type
_entity_poly.pdbx_seq_one_letter_code
_entity_poly.pdbx_strand_id
1 'polypeptide(L)'
;MQNYSGEVGLQYHLQIRPGDVGRYVILPGDPKRCEKIAKHFEDAKLIADSREFVTYTGYLDGEKVSVTSTGIGGPSASIAMEELVLCGADTFIRVGTCGGIELDVKGGDIVVATGAVRMEGTSREYAPIEYPAVADLEVANALAAACKDLGYTYHTGVVQCKDAFYGQHEPERMPVSYELLNKWEAWKRMGCKASEMESAALFIVAQHLRVRCGTNFLVVGNQDSNALGMENP
;
A
#
# COMPACT_ATOMS: atom_id res chain seq x y z
N MET A 1 -10.68 -22.63 2.26
CA MET A 1 -11.48 -21.39 2.21
C MET A 1 -12.71 -21.64 1.36
N GLN A 2 -13.85 -21.05 1.71
CA GLN A 2 -15.09 -21.22 0.93
C GLN A 2 -14.97 -20.48 -0.39
N ASN A 3 -15.25 -21.16 -1.50
CA ASN A 3 -15.24 -20.55 -2.84
C ASN A 3 -16.61 -19.93 -3.14
N TYR A 4 -16.68 -18.64 -3.27
CA TYR A 4 -17.91 -17.88 -3.55
C TYR A 4 -18.16 -17.66 -5.06
N SER A 5 -17.19 -17.97 -5.94
CA SER A 5 -17.36 -17.79 -7.39
C SER A 5 -18.27 -18.84 -8.05
N GLY A 6 -18.50 -19.96 -7.40
CA GLY A 6 -19.20 -21.12 -7.97
C GLY A 6 -18.36 -21.97 -8.93
N GLU A 7 -17.14 -21.54 -9.26
CA GLU A 7 -16.21 -22.28 -10.12
C GLU A 7 -14.95 -22.70 -9.35
N VAL A 8 -14.48 -23.91 -9.60
CA VAL A 8 -13.30 -24.45 -8.92
C VAL A 8 -12.06 -23.61 -9.24
N GLY A 9 -11.40 -23.12 -8.19
CA GLY A 9 -10.15 -22.37 -8.27
C GLY A 9 -10.29 -20.91 -8.69
N LEU A 10 -11.42 -20.47 -9.24
CA LEU A 10 -11.62 -19.07 -9.61
C LEU A 10 -11.84 -18.21 -8.36
N GLN A 11 -11.08 -17.15 -8.19
CA GLN A 11 -11.27 -16.21 -7.08
C GLN A 11 -12.45 -15.27 -7.37
N TYR A 12 -13.24 -14.98 -6.34
CA TYR A 12 -14.54 -14.29 -6.52
C TYR A 12 -14.40 -12.84 -6.96
N HIS A 13 -13.48 -12.08 -6.34
CA HIS A 13 -13.33 -10.66 -6.63
C HIS A 13 -12.34 -10.40 -7.79
N LEU A 14 -11.17 -11.02 -7.72
CA LEU A 14 -10.10 -10.79 -8.70
C LEU A 14 -10.31 -11.53 -10.03
N GLN A 15 -11.18 -12.56 -10.05
CA GLN A 15 -11.43 -13.39 -11.23
C GLN A 15 -10.15 -14.03 -11.81
N ILE A 16 -9.24 -14.44 -10.94
CA ILE A 16 -7.99 -15.13 -11.26
C ILE A 16 -7.98 -16.54 -10.68
N ARG A 17 -7.07 -17.39 -11.18
CA ARG A 17 -6.90 -18.79 -10.77
C ARG A 17 -5.46 -19.06 -10.30
N PRO A 18 -5.22 -20.14 -9.52
CA PRO A 18 -3.87 -20.61 -9.23
C PRO A 18 -3.05 -20.78 -10.51
N GLY A 19 -1.86 -20.18 -10.52
CA GLY A 19 -0.97 -20.16 -11.67
C GLY A 19 -1.13 -18.97 -12.61
N ASP A 20 -2.16 -18.16 -12.50
CA ASP A 20 -2.34 -16.94 -13.31
C ASP A 20 -1.35 -15.84 -12.92
N VAL A 21 -0.95 -15.78 -11.66
CA VAL A 21 -0.05 -14.75 -11.12
C VAL A 21 1.33 -15.30 -10.77
N GLY A 22 2.31 -14.42 -10.69
CA GLY A 22 3.64 -14.72 -10.16
C GLY A 22 3.67 -14.68 -8.64
N ARG A 23 4.78 -15.15 -8.04
CA ARG A 23 4.97 -15.07 -6.59
C ARG A 23 5.18 -13.63 -6.10
N TYR A 24 5.71 -12.74 -6.94
CA TYR A 24 5.90 -11.32 -6.66
C TYR A 24 4.76 -10.52 -7.29
N VAL A 25 4.07 -9.73 -6.48
CA VAL A 25 2.96 -8.90 -6.94
C VAL A 25 3.14 -7.44 -6.54
N ILE A 26 3.11 -6.56 -7.53
CA ILE A 26 3.08 -5.11 -7.31
C ILE A 26 1.63 -4.67 -7.13
N LEU A 27 1.36 -3.87 -6.11
CA LEU A 27 0.03 -3.43 -5.72
C LEU A 27 -0.14 -1.91 -5.82
N PRO A 28 -0.47 -1.34 -7.00
CA PRO A 28 -0.95 0.05 -7.08
C PRO A 28 -2.39 0.16 -6.58
N GLY A 29 -2.82 1.35 -6.17
CA GLY A 29 -4.23 1.59 -5.85
C GLY A 29 -5.09 1.75 -7.11
N ASP A 30 -4.69 2.63 -8.03
CA ASP A 30 -5.42 2.95 -9.25
C ASP A 30 -5.24 1.86 -10.33
N PRO A 31 -6.35 1.28 -10.85
CA PRO A 31 -6.32 0.30 -11.95
C PRO A 31 -5.55 0.79 -13.19
N LYS A 32 -5.61 2.07 -13.50
CA LYS A 32 -4.91 2.66 -14.65
C LYS A 32 -3.38 2.61 -14.54
N ARG A 33 -2.83 2.38 -13.35
CA ARG A 33 -1.40 2.18 -13.15
C ARG A 33 -0.93 0.78 -13.50
N CYS A 34 -1.82 -0.22 -13.49
CA CYS A 34 -1.44 -1.62 -13.78
C CYS A 34 -0.85 -1.78 -15.17
N GLU A 35 -1.48 -1.23 -16.20
CA GLU A 35 -0.93 -1.27 -17.56
C GLU A 35 0.42 -0.55 -17.68
N LYS A 36 0.57 0.60 -16.98
CA LYS A 36 1.83 1.35 -17.01
C LYS A 36 2.97 0.58 -16.35
N ILE A 37 2.71 -0.10 -15.24
CA ILE A 37 3.69 -0.95 -14.56
C ILE A 37 3.99 -2.19 -15.40
N ALA A 38 2.97 -2.83 -15.97
CA ALA A 38 3.12 -4.01 -16.81
C ALA A 38 3.97 -3.78 -18.07
N LYS A 39 4.08 -2.54 -18.57
CA LYS A 39 4.99 -2.20 -19.70
C LYS A 39 6.46 -2.44 -19.40
N HIS A 40 6.83 -2.58 -18.14
CA HIS A 40 8.19 -2.94 -17.72
C HIS A 40 8.43 -4.45 -17.65
N PHE A 41 7.39 -5.27 -17.84
CA PHE A 41 7.48 -6.73 -17.84
C PHE A 41 7.63 -7.26 -19.26
N GLU A 42 8.39 -8.33 -19.42
CA GLU A 42 8.45 -9.10 -20.66
C GLU A 42 7.17 -9.93 -20.78
N ASP A 43 6.63 -10.03 -22.00
CA ASP A 43 5.43 -10.81 -22.35
C ASP A 43 4.20 -10.52 -21.46
N ALA A 44 4.05 -9.29 -21.02
CA ALA A 44 2.94 -8.87 -20.16
C ALA A 44 1.57 -9.09 -20.81
N LYS A 45 0.65 -9.68 -20.08
CA LYS A 45 -0.73 -9.93 -20.52
C LYS A 45 -1.72 -9.49 -19.46
N LEU A 46 -2.83 -8.92 -19.90
CA LEU A 46 -4.00 -8.73 -19.05
C LEU A 46 -4.57 -10.11 -18.69
N ILE A 47 -4.68 -10.39 -17.38
CA ILE A 47 -5.23 -11.64 -16.87
C ILE A 47 -6.69 -11.47 -16.50
N ALA A 48 -7.02 -10.41 -15.77
CA ALA A 48 -8.38 -10.11 -15.34
C ALA A 48 -8.60 -8.61 -15.17
N ASP A 49 -9.83 -8.19 -15.41
CA ASP A 49 -10.33 -6.83 -15.14
C ASP A 49 -11.70 -6.98 -14.48
N SER A 50 -11.75 -6.85 -13.17
CA SER A 50 -12.96 -7.07 -12.38
C SER A 50 -13.03 -6.06 -11.24
N ARG A 51 -14.09 -5.27 -11.19
CA ARG A 51 -14.29 -4.22 -10.19
C ARG A 51 -13.12 -3.21 -10.20
N GLU A 52 -12.54 -2.93 -9.03
CA GLU A 52 -11.30 -2.14 -8.87
C GLU A 52 -10.01 -2.95 -9.08
N PHE A 53 -10.11 -4.24 -9.34
CA PHE A 53 -8.99 -5.17 -9.46
C PHE A 53 -8.66 -5.44 -10.93
N VAL A 54 -7.55 -4.90 -11.39
CA VAL A 54 -6.99 -5.17 -12.73
C VAL A 54 -5.66 -5.87 -12.55
N THR A 55 -5.52 -7.06 -13.15
CA THR A 55 -4.32 -7.90 -13.02
C THR A 55 -3.62 -8.08 -14.36
N TYR A 56 -2.33 -7.76 -14.41
CA TYR A 56 -1.42 -8.13 -15.49
C TYR A 56 -0.34 -9.06 -14.94
N THR A 57 0.10 -9.99 -15.77
CA THR A 57 1.22 -10.89 -15.45
C THR A 57 2.18 -10.94 -16.62
N GLY A 58 3.47 -10.97 -16.33
CA GLY A 58 4.57 -11.09 -17.28
C GLY A 58 5.81 -11.60 -16.58
N TYR A 59 6.98 -11.25 -17.10
CA TYR A 59 8.26 -11.69 -16.56
C TYR A 59 9.19 -10.50 -16.33
N LEU A 60 10.07 -10.62 -15.34
CA LEU A 60 11.14 -9.69 -15.03
C LEU A 60 12.37 -10.51 -14.63
N ASP A 61 13.47 -10.39 -15.40
CA ASP A 61 14.69 -11.18 -15.19
C ASP A 61 14.43 -12.70 -15.11
N GLY A 62 13.48 -13.20 -15.90
CA GLY A 62 13.08 -14.60 -15.96
C GLY A 62 12.12 -15.05 -14.85
N GLU A 63 11.84 -14.21 -13.84
CA GLU A 63 10.86 -14.47 -12.81
C GLU A 63 9.45 -14.03 -13.24
N LYS A 64 8.45 -14.88 -12.97
CA LYS A 64 7.06 -14.52 -13.21
C LYS A 64 6.61 -13.49 -12.17
N VAL A 65 6.18 -12.34 -12.64
CA VAL A 65 5.72 -11.21 -11.81
C VAL A 65 4.33 -10.76 -12.22
N SER A 66 3.61 -10.18 -11.26
CA SER A 66 2.28 -9.64 -11.52
C SER A 66 2.13 -8.24 -10.97
N VAL A 67 1.19 -7.51 -11.50
CA VAL A 67 0.67 -6.27 -10.93
C VAL A 67 -0.84 -6.38 -10.81
N THR A 68 -1.38 -6.04 -9.64
CA THR A 68 -2.82 -6.05 -9.38
C THR A 68 -3.20 -4.78 -8.63
N SER A 69 -4.19 -4.04 -9.13
CA SER A 69 -4.71 -2.87 -8.41
C SER A 69 -5.51 -3.29 -7.19
N THR A 70 -5.49 -2.44 -6.17
CA THR A 70 -6.18 -2.71 -4.89
C THR A 70 -7.42 -1.84 -4.68
N GLY A 71 -7.64 -0.81 -5.52
CA GLY A 71 -8.53 0.27 -5.14
C GLY A 71 -7.98 1.06 -3.95
N ILE A 72 -8.86 1.69 -3.19
CA ILE A 72 -8.53 2.52 -2.03
C ILE A 72 -8.98 1.84 -0.74
N GLY A 73 -8.10 1.85 0.25
CA GLY A 73 -8.40 1.46 1.62
C GLY A 73 -8.17 0.00 1.97
N GLY A 74 -8.16 -0.26 3.26
CA GLY A 74 -7.86 -1.56 3.85
C GLY A 74 -8.77 -2.70 3.38
N PRO A 75 -10.11 -2.56 3.34
CA PRO A 75 -11.02 -3.63 2.93
C PRO A 75 -10.72 -4.16 1.53
N SER A 76 -10.56 -3.28 0.56
CA SER A 76 -10.27 -3.67 -0.82
C SER A 76 -8.87 -4.28 -0.96
N ALA A 77 -7.85 -3.67 -0.33
CA ALA A 77 -6.49 -4.16 -0.35
C ALA A 77 -6.34 -5.55 0.30
N SER A 78 -7.06 -5.81 1.39
CA SER A 78 -7.05 -7.11 2.07
C SER A 78 -7.66 -8.21 1.22
N ILE A 79 -8.77 -7.95 0.53
CA ILE A 79 -9.38 -8.88 -0.42
C ILE A 79 -8.38 -9.24 -1.53
N ALA A 80 -7.71 -8.23 -2.10
CA ALA A 80 -6.71 -8.47 -3.14
C ALA A 80 -5.60 -9.40 -2.65
N MET A 81 -5.01 -9.12 -1.48
CA MET A 81 -3.92 -9.94 -0.94
C MET A 81 -4.36 -11.37 -0.64
N GLU A 82 -5.51 -11.57 0.00
CA GLU A 82 -6.06 -12.89 0.30
C GLU A 82 -6.21 -13.75 -0.98
N GLU A 83 -6.86 -13.21 -2.01
CA GLU A 83 -7.10 -13.95 -3.24
C GLU A 83 -5.82 -14.18 -4.05
N LEU A 84 -4.87 -13.25 -4.03
CA LEU A 84 -3.55 -13.41 -4.66
C LEU A 84 -2.72 -14.50 -3.98
N VAL A 85 -2.74 -14.58 -2.65
CA VAL A 85 -2.06 -15.66 -1.91
C VAL A 85 -2.65 -17.03 -2.24
N LEU A 86 -3.98 -17.14 -2.39
CA LEU A 86 -4.64 -18.36 -2.84
C LEU A 86 -4.23 -18.77 -4.26
N CYS A 87 -3.77 -17.81 -5.08
CA CYS A 87 -3.27 -18.06 -6.43
C CYS A 87 -1.75 -18.28 -6.50
N GLY A 88 -1.04 -18.24 -5.36
CA GLY A 88 0.38 -18.60 -5.25
C GLY A 88 1.33 -17.42 -5.05
N ALA A 89 0.84 -16.19 -4.86
CA ALA A 89 1.67 -15.05 -4.52
C ALA A 89 2.17 -15.13 -3.06
N ASP A 90 3.42 -14.73 -2.81
CA ASP A 90 4.03 -14.77 -1.47
C ASP A 90 4.81 -13.51 -1.09
N THR A 91 4.95 -12.57 -2.02
CA THR A 91 5.70 -11.32 -1.80
C THR A 91 4.99 -10.16 -2.49
N PHE A 92 4.69 -9.14 -1.71
CA PHE A 92 3.90 -8.00 -2.13
C PHE A 92 4.65 -6.69 -1.97
N ILE A 93 4.61 -5.86 -3.00
CA ILE A 93 5.19 -4.52 -3.01
C ILE A 93 4.10 -3.53 -3.35
N ARG A 94 3.63 -2.79 -2.35
CA ARG A 94 2.69 -1.69 -2.63
C ARG A 94 3.44 -0.48 -3.17
N VAL A 95 2.92 0.06 -4.25
CA VAL A 95 3.37 1.33 -4.84
C VAL A 95 2.21 2.33 -4.83
N GLY A 96 2.32 3.33 -3.98
CA GLY A 96 1.24 4.28 -3.74
C GLY A 96 1.67 5.73 -3.86
N THR A 97 0.77 6.59 -3.39
CA THR A 97 1.02 8.01 -3.14
C THR A 97 0.69 8.34 -1.69
N CYS A 98 1.34 9.34 -1.13
CA CYS A 98 1.11 9.77 0.25
C CYS A 98 1.21 11.30 0.38
N GLY A 99 0.70 11.82 1.48
CA GLY A 99 1.01 13.16 1.95
C GLY A 99 2.14 13.12 2.97
N GLY A 100 3.15 13.98 2.84
CA GLY A 100 4.21 14.11 3.85
C GLY A 100 3.67 14.65 5.17
N ILE A 101 4.24 14.20 6.31
CA ILE A 101 3.93 14.70 7.65
C ILE A 101 5.11 15.48 8.22
N GLU A 102 6.31 14.87 8.33
CA GLU A 102 7.52 15.61 8.70
C GLU A 102 7.88 16.65 7.65
N LEU A 103 8.35 17.82 8.10
CA LEU A 103 8.59 18.97 7.22
C LEU A 103 9.71 18.76 6.20
N ASP A 104 10.61 17.81 6.44
CA ASP A 104 11.67 17.42 5.50
C ASP A 104 11.20 16.45 4.41
N VAL A 105 10.00 15.88 4.54
CA VAL A 105 9.37 15.00 3.55
C VAL A 105 8.60 15.84 2.54
N LYS A 106 9.19 16.03 1.36
CA LYS A 106 8.70 16.98 0.35
C LYS A 106 8.04 16.28 -0.83
N GLY A 107 7.23 17.04 -1.57
CA GLY A 107 6.68 16.59 -2.85
C GLY A 107 7.80 16.11 -3.79
N GLY A 108 7.60 14.94 -4.42
CA GLY A 108 8.60 14.28 -5.25
C GLY A 108 9.51 13.28 -4.52
N ASP A 109 9.61 13.33 -3.20
CA ASP A 109 10.36 12.33 -2.42
C ASP A 109 9.65 10.98 -2.40
N ILE A 110 10.40 9.94 -2.04
CA ILE A 110 9.86 8.61 -1.80
C ILE A 110 9.83 8.31 -0.30
N VAL A 111 8.75 7.72 0.19
CA VAL A 111 8.67 7.17 1.56
C VAL A 111 8.60 5.65 1.49
N VAL A 112 9.56 4.97 2.12
CA VAL A 112 9.53 3.52 2.34
C VAL A 112 9.07 3.29 3.77
N ALA A 113 7.89 2.68 3.93
CA ALA A 113 7.33 2.44 5.25
C ALA A 113 7.99 1.25 5.95
N THR A 114 8.43 1.45 7.19
CA THR A 114 8.93 0.38 8.07
C THR A 114 7.84 -0.17 8.98
N GLY A 115 6.77 0.58 9.15
CA GLY A 115 5.58 0.23 9.91
C GLY A 115 4.47 1.24 9.68
N ALA A 116 3.29 0.95 10.20
CA ALA A 116 2.13 1.82 10.02
C ALA A 116 1.33 1.96 11.32
N VAL A 117 0.85 3.18 11.57
CA VAL A 117 -0.14 3.46 12.62
C VAL A 117 -1.47 2.85 12.18
N ARG A 118 -2.04 2.00 13.02
CA ARG A 118 -3.30 1.27 12.77
C ARG A 118 -4.52 2.14 13.12
N MET A 119 -4.76 3.17 12.30
CA MET A 119 -5.88 4.11 12.51
C MET A 119 -7.09 3.77 11.62
N GLU A 120 -7.09 2.58 11.04
CA GLU A 120 -8.11 2.02 10.16
C GLU A 120 -8.80 0.80 10.80
N GLY A 121 -9.94 0.37 10.24
CA GLY A 121 -10.75 -0.71 10.78
C GLY A 121 -10.30 -2.11 10.40
N THR A 122 -9.83 -2.32 9.17
CA THR A 122 -9.55 -3.64 8.61
C THR A 122 -8.53 -4.42 9.43
N SER A 123 -7.39 -3.81 9.77
CA SER A 123 -6.36 -4.52 10.55
C SER A 123 -6.83 -4.94 11.94
N ARG A 124 -7.81 -4.22 12.50
CA ARG A 124 -8.38 -4.54 13.82
C ARG A 124 -9.24 -5.80 13.81
N GLU A 125 -9.83 -6.12 12.66
CA GLU A 125 -10.58 -7.37 12.48
C GLU A 125 -9.66 -8.58 12.28
N TYR A 126 -8.42 -8.37 11.80
CA TYR A 126 -7.43 -9.43 11.62
C TYR A 126 -6.59 -9.70 12.87
N ALA A 127 -6.27 -8.69 13.66
CA ALA A 127 -5.38 -8.84 14.81
C ALA A 127 -5.70 -7.84 15.93
N PRO A 128 -5.41 -8.18 17.22
CA PRO A 128 -5.50 -7.24 18.34
C PRO A 128 -4.72 -5.96 18.04
N ILE A 129 -5.19 -4.81 18.58
CA ILE A 129 -4.58 -3.49 18.28
C ILE A 129 -3.12 -3.40 18.75
N GLU A 130 -2.77 -4.16 19.76
CA GLU A 130 -1.42 -4.23 20.31
C GLU A 130 -0.40 -4.91 19.39
N TYR A 131 -0.88 -5.71 18.42
CA TYR A 131 0.01 -6.33 17.43
C TYR A 131 0.48 -5.28 16.41
N PRO A 132 1.80 -5.05 16.25
CA PRO A 132 2.29 -3.97 15.41
C PRO A 132 2.13 -4.27 13.92
N ALA A 133 1.71 -3.27 13.15
CA ALA A 133 1.74 -3.33 11.69
C ALA A 133 3.14 -2.96 11.19
N VAL A 134 3.95 -3.97 10.86
CA VAL A 134 5.34 -3.79 10.43
C VAL A 134 5.56 -4.37 9.03
N ALA A 135 6.41 -3.70 8.26
CA ALA A 135 6.86 -4.20 6.96
C ALA A 135 7.76 -5.43 7.12
N ASP A 136 7.80 -6.27 6.10
CA ASP A 136 8.87 -7.25 5.96
C ASP A 136 10.21 -6.53 5.80
N LEU A 137 11.20 -6.90 6.64
CA LEU A 137 12.48 -6.19 6.72
C LEU A 137 13.28 -6.32 5.42
N GLU A 138 13.28 -7.48 4.78
CA GLU A 138 14.01 -7.70 3.53
C GLU A 138 13.41 -6.88 2.40
N VAL A 139 12.08 -6.84 2.30
CA VAL A 139 11.38 -6.04 1.28
C VAL A 139 11.61 -4.54 1.52
N ALA A 140 11.49 -4.06 2.76
CA ALA A 140 11.74 -2.67 3.08
C ALA A 140 13.19 -2.24 2.76
N ASN A 141 14.17 -3.07 3.11
CA ASN A 141 15.58 -2.82 2.78
C ASN A 141 15.83 -2.81 1.27
N ALA A 142 15.22 -3.73 0.52
CA ALA A 142 15.33 -3.78 -0.94
C ALA A 142 14.75 -2.51 -1.60
N LEU A 143 13.61 -2.02 -1.12
CA LEU A 143 12.99 -0.79 -1.58
C LEU A 143 13.87 0.44 -1.30
N ALA A 144 14.44 0.53 -0.09
CA ALA A 144 15.36 1.61 0.26
C ALA A 144 16.65 1.57 -0.57
N ALA A 145 17.21 0.38 -0.82
CA ALA A 145 18.37 0.20 -1.67
C ALA A 145 18.06 0.63 -3.12
N ALA A 146 16.93 0.24 -3.66
CA ALA A 146 16.50 0.65 -5.00
C ALA A 146 16.35 2.18 -5.14
N CYS A 147 15.79 2.86 -4.13
CA CYS A 147 15.72 4.31 -4.12
C CYS A 147 17.11 4.95 -4.18
N LYS A 148 18.06 4.43 -3.38
CA LYS A 148 19.45 4.89 -3.36
C LYS A 148 20.15 4.69 -4.71
N ASP A 149 20.01 3.50 -5.29
CA ASP A 149 20.67 3.13 -6.54
C ASP A 149 20.12 3.95 -7.73
N LEU A 150 18.85 4.32 -7.69
CA LEU A 150 18.20 5.16 -8.68
C LEU A 150 18.39 6.67 -8.42
N GLY A 151 19.03 7.07 -7.32
CA GLY A 151 19.29 8.45 -6.98
C GLY A 151 18.07 9.25 -6.51
N TYR A 152 17.02 8.59 -6.05
CA TYR A 152 15.86 9.26 -5.48
C TYR A 152 16.13 9.74 -4.05
N THR A 153 15.64 10.92 -3.71
CA THR A 153 15.49 11.34 -2.31
C THR A 153 14.44 10.47 -1.66
N TYR A 154 14.79 9.81 -0.55
CA TYR A 154 13.86 8.94 0.14
C TYR A 154 13.98 9.01 1.66
N HIS A 155 12.88 8.69 2.33
CA HIS A 155 12.76 8.61 3.78
C HIS A 155 12.29 7.22 4.18
N THR A 156 12.77 6.73 5.32
CA THR A 156 12.28 5.47 5.90
C THR A 156 11.66 5.76 7.26
N GLY A 157 10.56 5.10 7.58
CA GLY A 157 9.93 5.27 8.89
C GLY A 157 8.48 4.82 8.93
N VAL A 158 7.82 5.18 10.04
CA VAL A 158 6.41 4.84 10.25
C VAL A 158 5.53 5.80 9.45
N VAL A 159 4.47 5.26 8.84
CA VAL A 159 3.42 6.03 8.16
C VAL A 159 2.11 5.98 8.96
N GLN A 160 1.30 7.01 8.85
CA GLN A 160 -0.06 6.99 9.38
C GLN A 160 -1.00 6.39 8.33
N CYS A 161 -1.73 5.32 8.71
CA CYS A 161 -2.71 4.68 7.85
C CYS A 161 -4.12 4.90 8.40
N LYS A 162 -5.01 5.45 7.57
CA LYS A 162 -6.38 5.85 7.94
C LYS A 162 -7.42 5.43 6.93
N ASP A 163 -8.70 5.42 7.33
CA ASP A 163 -9.83 5.16 6.43
C ASP A 163 -10.49 6.43 5.88
N ALA A 164 -10.45 7.53 6.65
CA ALA A 164 -11.15 8.75 6.29
C ALA A 164 -10.21 9.80 5.69
N PHE A 165 -10.15 9.89 4.36
CA PHE A 165 -9.33 10.89 3.66
C PHE A 165 -9.61 12.31 4.10
N TYR A 166 -10.86 12.72 4.11
CA TYR A 166 -11.27 14.07 4.50
C TYR A 166 -11.17 14.35 6.01
N GLY A 167 -11.05 13.31 6.82
CA GLY A 167 -10.77 13.46 8.25
C GLY A 167 -9.39 14.05 8.56
N GLN A 168 -8.44 13.93 7.61
CA GLN A 168 -7.14 14.59 7.69
C GLN A 168 -7.13 15.99 7.07
N HIS A 169 -7.74 16.12 5.89
CA HIS A 169 -7.63 17.34 5.08
C HIS A 169 -8.59 18.45 5.53
N GLU A 170 -9.70 18.09 6.15
CA GLU A 170 -10.72 19.02 6.66
C GLU A 170 -11.21 18.59 8.04
N PRO A 171 -10.30 18.39 9.03
CA PRO A 171 -10.65 17.81 10.33
C PRO A 171 -11.67 18.66 11.11
N GLU A 172 -11.66 19.98 10.93
CA GLU A 172 -12.58 20.90 11.63
C GLU A 172 -14.04 20.65 11.25
N ARG A 173 -14.29 20.13 10.05
CA ARG A 173 -15.63 19.78 9.57
C ARG A 173 -16.18 18.52 10.22
N MET A 174 -15.32 17.69 10.81
CA MET A 174 -15.71 16.40 11.35
C MET A 174 -16.26 16.51 12.77
N PRO A 175 -17.30 15.72 13.13
CA PRO A 175 -17.85 15.70 14.52
C PRO A 175 -16.80 15.39 15.58
N VAL A 176 -15.74 14.64 15.22
CA VAL A 176 -14.64 14.25 16.10
C VAL A 176 -13.37 15.06 15.85
N SER A 177 -13.51 16.32 15.42
CA SER A 177 -12.40 17.19 15.04
C SER A 177 -11.30 17.26 16.11
N TYR A 178 -11.69 17.36 17.39
CA TYR A 178 -10.77 17.39 18.53
C TYR A 178 -9.86 16.15 18.60
N GLU A 179 -10.40 14.99 18.31
CA GLU A 179 -9.63 13.73 18.29
C GLU A 179 -8.67 13.69 17.11
N LEU A 180 -9.13 14.06 15.91
CA LEU A 180 -8.32 14.07 14.68
C LEU A 180 -7.14 15.04 14.78
N LEU A 181 -7.39 16.26 15.24
CA LEU A 181 -6.36 17.29 15.42
C LEU A 181 -5.31 16.87 16.46
N ASN A 182 -5.76 16.35 17.61
CA ASN A 182 -4.85 15.87 18.65
C ASN A 182 -4.01 14.68 18.20
N LYS A 183 -4.59 13.74 17.44
CA LYS A 183 -3.85 12.61 16.87
C LYS A 183 -2.85 13.07 15.82
N TRP A 184 -3.22 14.01 14.93
CA TRP A 184 -2.30 14.55 13.95
C TRP A 184 -1.07 15.16 14.59
N GLU A 185 -1.26 15.95 15.65
CA GLU A 185 -0.15 16.53 16.42
C GLU A 185 0.71 15.44 17.10
N ALA A 186 0.10 14.36 17.57
CA ALA A 186 0.84 13.23 18.14
C ALA A 186 1.70 12.53 17.07
N TRP A 187 1.17 12.33 15.85
CA TRP A 187 1.94 11.71 14.77
C TRP A 187 3.14 12.56 14.34
N LYS A 188 2.98 13.87 14.29
CA LYS A 188 4.10 14.81 14.05
C LYS A 188 5.18 14.66 15.12
N ARG A 189 4.80 14.70 16.39
CA ARG A 189 5.73 14.56 17.52
C ARG A 189 6.42 13.19 17.58
N MET A 190 5.78 12.15 17.05
CA MET A 190 6.34 10.81 16.96
C MET A 190 7.23 10.61 15.72
N GLY A 191 7.34 11.60 14.84
CA GLY A 191 8.15 11.51 13.62
C GLY A 191 7.56 10.61 12.53
N CYS A 192 6.22 10.52 12.45
CA CYS A 192 5.56 9.88 11.34
C CYS A 192 5.96 10.55 10.02
N LYS A 193 6.38 9.78 9.03
CA LYS A 193 6.90 10.32 7.76
C LYS A 193 5.79 10.79 6.83
N ALA A 194 4.73 10.02 6.70
CA ALA A 194 3.69 10.28 5.72
C ALA A 194 2.34 9.69 6.14
N SER A 195 1.30 10.08 5.43
CA SER A 195 -0.07 9.61 5.60
C SER A 195 -0.59 8.95 4.32
N GLU A 196 -1.19 7.77 4.47
CA GLU A 196 -1.76 6.96 3.40
C GLU A 196 -2.95 6.12 3.92
N MET A 197 -3.43 5.10 3.18
CA MET A 197 -4.69 4.44 3.51
C MET A 197 -4.67 2.90 3.52
N GLU A 198 -3.54 2.21 3.25
CA GLU A 198 -3.55 0.75 3.09
C GLU A 198 -2.46 -0.03 3.84
N SER A 199 -1.33 0.61 4.19
CA SER A 199 -0.17 -0.12 4.73
C SER A 199 -0.47 -0.90 6.00
N ALA A 200 -1.25 -0.36 6.93
CA ALA A 200 -1.53 -1.06 8.17
C ALA A 200 -2.31 -2.36 7.92
N ALA A 201 -3.33 -2.30 7.07
CA ALA A 201 -4.09 -3.49 6.67
C ALA A 201 -3.19 -4.50 5.96
N LEU A 202 -2.42 -4.06 4.94
CA LEU A 202 -1.53 -4.95 4.18
C LEU A 202 -0.47 -5.62 5.06
N PHE A 203 0.16 -4.89 5.98
CA PHE A 203 1.16 -5.47 6.87
C PHE A 203 0.55 -6.52 7.81
N ILE A 204 -0.61 -6.24 8.39
CA ILE A 204 -1.30 -7.19 9.29
C ILE A 204 -1.81 -8.42 8.52
N VAL A 205 -2.42 -8.23 7.35
CA VAL A 205 -2.89 -9.35 6.52
C VAL A 205 -1.71 -10.20 6.06
N ALA A 206 -0.60 -9.60 5.63
CA ALA A 206 0.61 -10.33 5.26
C ALA A 206 1.16 -11.17 6.43
N GLN A 207 1.19 -10.63 7.66
CA GLN A 207 1.59 -11.37 8.86
C GLN A 207 0.64 -12.55 9.12
N HIS A 208 -0.68 -12.34 9.00
CA HIS A 208 -1.67 -13.41 9.15
C HIS A 208 -1.46 -14.53 8.13
N LEU A 209 -1.22 -14.18 6.87
CA LEU A 209 -1.03 -15.13 5.78
C LEU A 209 0.41 -15.70 5.69
N ARG A 210 1.33 -15.21 6.52
CA ARG A 210 2.74 -15.62 6.53
C ARG A 210 3.46 -15.36 5.21
N VAL A 211 3.16 -14.21 4.60
CA VAL A 211 3.78 -13.71 3.36
C VAL A 211 4.51 -12.40 3.61
N ARG A 212 5.34 -11.98 2.65
CA ARG A 212 6.15 -10.77 2.76
C ARG A 212 5.42 -9.58 2.16
N CYS A 213 5.47 -8.43 2.82
CA CYS A 213 4.91 -7.18 2.30
C CYS A 213 5.78 -5.97 2.66
N GLY A 214 6.06 -5.14 1.68
CA GLY A 214 6.64 -3.81 1.85
C GLY A 214 5.85 -2.77 1.08
N THR A 215 5.96 -1.51 1.49
CA THR A 215 5.24 -0.41 0.87
C THR A 215 6.15 0.78 0.63
N ASN A 216 5.98 1.43 -0.51
CA ASN A 216 6.63 2.69 -0.84
C ASN A 216 5.65 3.65 -1.52
N PHE A 217 5.90 4.93 -1.36
CA PHE A 217 5.00 5.99 -1.79
C PHE A 217 5.75 7.15 -2.41
N LEU A 218 5.20 7.68 -3.50
CA LEU A 218 5.55 9.01 -3.98
C LEU A 218 4.82 10.05 -3.12
N VAL A 219 5.55 10.98 -2.55
CA VAL A 219 4.98 12.13 -1.82
C VAL A 219 4.39 13.12 -2.82
N VAL A 220 3.08 13.36 -2.73
CA VAL A 220 2.39 14.32 -3.62
C VAL A 220 2.41 15.76 -3.09
N GLY A 221 2.74 15.94 -1.82
CA GLY A 221 2.86 17.22 -1.15
C GLY A 221 2.89 17.04 0.36
N ASN A 222 3.17 18.11 1.08
CA ASN A 222 3.18 18.15 2.54
C ASN A 222 2.25 19.26 3.03
N GLN A 223 1.19 18.88 3.74
CA GLN A 223 0.13 19.78 4.18
C GLN A 223 0.66 20.88 5.13
N ASP A 224 1.51 20.51 6.07
CA ASP A 224 2.04 21.45 7.06
C ASP A 224 3.09 22.39 6.44
N SER A 225 3.92 21.91 5.51
CA SER A 225 4.86 22.73 4.73
C SER A 225 4.11 23.80 3.92
N ASN A 226 3.01 23.42 3.27
CA ASN A 226 2.18 24.35 2.52
C ASN A 226 1.58 25.43 3.43
N ALA A 227 1.08 25.06 4.62
CA ALA A 227 0.54 25.99 5.61
C ALA A 227 1.59 26.96 6.16
N LEU A 228 2.87 26.56 6.21
CA LEU A 228 4.00 27.37 6.63
C LEU A 228 4.62 28.19 5.48
N GLY A 229 4.06 28.12 4.27
CA GLY A 229 4.59 28.81 3.09
C GLY A 229 5.94 28.28 2.62
N MET A 230 6.32 27.06 2.99
CA MET A 230 7.51 26.37 2.49
C MET A 230 7.25 25.88 1.07
N GLU A 231 8.20 26.13 0.16
CA GLU A 231 8.07 25.65 -1.22
C GLU A 231 8.03 24.11 -1.24
N ASN A 232 6.96 23.55 -1.83
CA ASN A 232 6.93 22.19 -2.33
C ASN A 232 7.29 22.26 -3.81
N PRO A 233 8.43 21.69 -4.23
CA PRO A 233 8.83 21.64 -5.63
C PRO A 233 7.86 20.84 -6.49
#